data_6d45b6f9d2459eaa1b6907671c60335f
#
_entry.id   6d45b6f9d2459eaa1b6907671c60335f
#
_cell.length_a   1.000
_cell.length_b   1.000
_cell.length_c   1.000
_cell.angle_alpha   90.00
_cell.angle_beta   90.00
_cell.angle_gamma   90.00
#
_symmetry.space_group_name_H-M   'P 1'
#
loop_
_entity.id
_entity.type
_entity.pdbx_description
1 polymer ?
#
loop_
_entity_poly.entity_id
_entity_poly.type
_entity_poly.pdbx_seq_one_letter_code
_entity_poly.pdbx_strand_id
1 'polypeptide(L)'
;MLMLSITAFLPTAQSQSEAIRNLCTQINKDSLEYNVRTLQDFGSRYAFNDNRKQIAEYLMHRLANYGFETQIDSFYLEMEYPYNSGIMNKTWQYNVVGKKQGIWDGGTTLHIGAHYDDVSFKEGFADYVNTAPGADDNASGVASILEIARVFALNDIKPIKTLVVNFFAAEEQGLIGSNRRIDGITQPTWKENIIGMINLDMVGYCTVDSANYVANIITYDNSPELTDMAMNFATLYTTLTPFETTMYSNASDSYSYYIYGVRSVFLSENEFTPHYHTERDLFTTLNYDYMKQITMLAAAMTYECGVNNDYGTVSLKENPQTQTPDLIILNQPSEGEISYLIKGNSNHGTLSLYDLQGRKLLRIPLRTTETIGKIDVSSFTSGLYTLKLDGNNQAVSKKVIIVK
;
A
#
# COMPACT_ATOMS: atom_id res chain seq x y z
N MET A 1 -12.55 2.60 54.87
CA MET A 1 -11.51 1.91 54.12
C MET A 1 -12.16 1.22 52.94
N LEU A 2 -12.29 1.94 51.78
CA LEU A 2 -12.93 1.42 50.58
C LEU A 2 -11.84 0.71 49.78
N MET A 3 -11.98 -0.60 49.58
CA MET A 3 -11.14 -1.32 48.60
C MET A 3 -11.70 -1.07 47.20
N LEU A 4 -10.95 -0.33 46.37
CA LEU A 4 -11.16 -0.30 44.91
C LEU A 4 -10.60 -1.62 44.34
N SER A 5 -11.52 -2.46 43.86
CA SER A 5 -11.13 -3.61 43.04
C SER A 5 -10.84 -3.12 41.62
N ILE A 6 -9.56 -3.09 41.25
CA ILE A 6 -9.13 -2.90 39.85
C ILE A 6 -9.35 -4.24 39.14
N THR A 7 -10.44 -4.34 38.38
CA THR A 7 -10.62 -5.42 37.41
C THR A 7 -9.73 -5.11 36.22
N ALA A 8 -8.61 -5.79 36.15
CA ALA A 8 -7.79 -5.82 34.95
C ALA A 8 -8.63 -6.46 33.83
N PHE A 9 -8.96 -5.68 32.79
CA PHE A 9 -9.46 -6.22 31.53
C PHE A 9 -8.32 -6.99 30.88
N LEU A 10 -8.32 -8.30 31.02
CA LEU A 10 -7.52 -9.18 30.19
C LEU A 10 -8.18 -9.16 28.79
N PRO A 11 -7.45 -8.89 27.71
CA PRO A 11 -8.00 -9.02 26.36
C PRO A 11 -8.49 -10.47 26.22
N THR A 12 -9.74 -10.65 25.80
CA THR A 12 -10.28 -11.96 25.48
C THR A 12 -9.42 -12.55 24.36
N ALA A 13 -8.77 -13.68 24.63
CA ALA A 13 -8.03 -14.40 23.59
C ALA A 13 -8.97 -14.67 22.43
N GLN A 14 -8.67 -14.08 21.26
CA GLN A 14 -9.44 -14.29 20.05
C GLN A 14 -9.33 -15.79 19.70
N SER A 15 -10.46 -16.48 19.65
CA SER A 15 -10.47 -17.90 19.31
C SER A 15 -10.11 -18.07 17.83
N GLN A 16 -9.27 -19.05 17.51
CA GLN A 16 -8.91 -19.35 16.12
C GLN A 16 -10.16 -19.70 15.29
N SER A 17 -10.35 -19.01 14.17
CA SER A 17 -11.38 -19.35 13.20
C SER A 17 -10.97 -20.61 12.44
N GLU A 18 -11.81 -21.65 12.47
CA GLU A 18 -11.59 -22.88 11.71
C GLU A 18 -11.59 -22.63 10.19
N ALA A 19 -12.42 -21.70 9.72
CA ALA A 19 -12.48 -21.30 8.32
C ALA A 19 -11.16 -20.70 7.84
N ILE A 20 -10.56 -19.79 8.62
CA ILE A 20 -9.27 -19.19 8.30
C ILE A 20 -8.16 -20.24 8.34
N ARG A 21 -8.16 -21.13 9.34
CA ARG A 21 -7.17 -22.21 9.42
C ARG A 21 -7.23 -23.11 8.19
N ASN A 22 -8.43 -23.53 7.80
CA ASN A 22 -8.64 -24.38 6.64
C ASN A 22 -8.17 -23.68 5.34
N LEU A 23 -8.40 -22.39 5.21
CA LEU A 23 -7.92 -21.57 4.10
C LEU A 23 -6.38 -21.53 4.08
N CYS A 24 -5.75 -21.25 5.21
CA CYS A 24 -4.28 -21.18 5.34
C CYS A 24 -3.61 -22.50 4.95
N THR A 25 -4.18 -23.66 5.32
CA THR A 25 -3.61 -24.97 4.97
C THR A 25 -3.57 -25.24 3.47
N GLN A 26 -4.37 -24.54 2.67
CA GLN A 26 -4.44 -24.70 1.21
C GLN A 26 -3.46 -23.81 0.44
N ILE A 27 -2.76 -22.90 1.12
CA ILE A 27 -1.67 -22.13 0.52
C ILE A 27 -0.55 -23.10 0.13
N ASN A 28 -0.19 -23.11 -1.15
CA ASN A 28 0.69 -24.09 -1.75
C ASN A 28 2.00 -23.44 -2.22
N LYS A 29 3.13 -23.90 -1.68
CA LYS A 29 4.45 -23.35 -2.02
C LYS A 29 4.86 -23.60 -3.47
N ASP A 30 4.46 -24.73 -4.06
CA ASP A 30 4.78 -25.04 -5.46
C ASP A 30 4.02 -24.08 -6.40
N SER A 31 2.83 -23.64 -6.01
CA SER A 31 2.08 -22.60 -6.71
C SER A 31 2.76 -21.20 -6.57
N LEU A 32 3.29 -20.90 -5.40
CA LEU A 32 4.07 -19.68 -5.18
C LEU A 32 5.32 -19.66 -6.05
N GLU A 33 6.13 -20.74 -6.00
CA GLU A 33 7.32 -20.89 -6.84
C GLU A 33 7.01 -20.78 -8.33
N TYR A 34 5.96 -21.47 -8.78
CA TYR A 34 5.50 -21.40 -10.17
C TYR A 34 5.18 -19.96 -10.61
N ASN A 35 4.47 -19.19 -9.77
CA ASN A 35 4.10 -17.82 -10.10
C ASN A 35 5.31 -16.88 -10.11
N VAL A 36 6.21 -16.98 -9.12
CA VAL A 36 7.46 -16.20 -9.09
C VAL A 36 8.32 -16.50 -10.32
N ARG A 37 8.55 -17.78 -10.59
CA ARG A 37 9.31 -18.22 -11.77
C ARG A 37 8.69 -17.72 -13.07
N THR A 38 7.37 -17.81 -13.20
CA THR A 38 6.67 -17.33 -14.41
C THR A 38 6.87 -15.83 -14.61
N LEU A 39 6.83 -15.03 -13.53
CA LEU A 39 7.09 -13.60 -13.62
C LEU A 39 8.53 -13.30 -13.98
N GLN A 40 9.49 -14.01 -13.39
CA GLN A 40 10.89 -13.91 -13.77
C GLN A 40 11.13 -14.30 -15.24
N ASP A 41 10.43 -15.33 -15.75
CA ASP A 41 10.59 -15.84 -17.13
C ASP A 41 10.09 -14.82 -18.19
N PHE A 42 9.36 -13.76 -17.83
CA PHE A 42 9.11 -12.62 -18.71
C PHE A 42 10.37 -11.79 -18.99
N GLY A 43 11.46 -12.05 -18.28
CA GLY A 43 12.64 -11.20 -18.25
C GLY A 43 12.40 -9.95 -17.38
N SER A 44 13.16 -8.89 -17.62
CA SER A 44 12.97 -7.66 -16.88
C SER A 44 11.58 -7.09 -17.08
N ARG A 45 10.91 -6.79 -15.98
CA ARG A 45 9.61 -6.14 -15.91
C ARG A 45 9.74 -4.63 -15.68
N TYR A 46 10.92 -4.10 -15.99
CA TYR A 46 11.25 -2.68 -15.86
C TYR A 46 10.19 -1.79 -16.52
N ALA A 47 9.77 -0.74 -15.81
CA ALA A 47 8.65 0.11 -16.18
C ALA A 47 8.72 0.74 -17.59
N PHE A 48 9.91 0.79 -18.20
CA PHE A 48 10.09 1.33 -19.55
C PHE A 48 10.34 0.26 -20.62
N ASN A 49 10.28 -1.06 -20.27
CA ASN A 49 10.37 -2.15 -21.23
C ASN A 49 9.10 -2.31 -22.06
N ASP A 50 9.22 -2.85 -23.27
CA ASP A 50 8.09 -3.02 -24.18
C ASP A 50 7.12 -4.13 -23.77
N ASN A 51 7.56 -5.08 -22.91
CA ASN A 51 6.74 -6.22 -22.45
C ASN A 51 5.72 -5.86 -21.33
N ARG A 52 5.76 -4.66 -20.75
CA ARG A 52 4.92 -4.25 -19.62
C ARG A 52 3.42 -4.47 -19.82
N LYS A 53 2.90 -4.22 -21.03
CA LYS A 53 1.49 -4.47 -21.35
C LYS A 53 1.16 -5.96 -21.39
N GLN A 54 2.05 -6.77 -21.94
CA GLN A 54 1.92 -8.23 -21.99
C GLN A 54 1.89 -8.82 -20.58
N ILE A 55 2.72 -8.31 -19.67
CA ILE A 55 2.74 -8.73 -18.26
C ILE A 55 1.43 -8.35 -17.57
N ALA A 56 0.96 -7.12 -17.75
CA ALA A 56 -0.32 -6.67 -17.20
C ALA A 56 -1.49 -7.52 -17.72
N GLU A 57 -1.54 -7.83 -19.01
CA GLU A 57 -2.55 -8.72 -19.60
C GLU A 57 -2.46 -10.15 -19.01
N TYR A 58 -1.27 -10.68 -18.81
CA TYR A 58 -1.07 -11.97 -18.13
C TYR A 58 -1.66 -11.95 -16.73
N LEU A 59 -1.31 -10.97 -15.91
CA LEU A 59 -1.81 -10.83 -14.53
C LEU A 59 -3.34 -10.65 -14.50
N MET A 60 -3.88 -9.85 -15.41
CA MET A 60 -5.31 -9.67 -15.59
C MET A 60 -6.02 -11.01 -15.88
N HIS A 61 -5.50 -11.80 -16.80
CA HIS A 61 -6.06 -13.12 -17.13
C HIS A 61 -5.93 -14.11 -15.96
N ARG A 62 -4.83 -14.05 -15.19
CA ARG A 62 -4.67 -14.91 -14.01
C ARG A 62 -5.77 -14.63 -12.97
N LEU A 63 -6.04 -13.35 -12.66
CA LEU A 63 -7.13 -12.98 -11.75
C LEU A 63 -8.50 -13.34 -12.30
N ALA A 64 -8.74 -13.14 -13.60
CA ALA A 64 -10.00 -13.52 -14.25
C ALA A 64 -10.28 -15.02 -14.11
N ASN A 65 -9.26 -15.87 -14.24
CA ASN A 65 -9.39 -17.33 -14.05
C ASN A 65 -9.76 -17.72 -12.60
N TYR A 66 -9.51 -16.83 -11.62
CA TYR A 66 -9.93 -17.01 -10.23
C TYR A 66 -11.27 -16.32 -9.90
N GLY A 67 -12.00 -15.89 -10.95
CA GLY A 67 -13.36 -15.33 -10.82
C GLY A 67 -13.40 -13.90 -10.34
N PHE A 68 -12.34 -13.12 -10.60
CA PHE A 68 -12.35 -11.67 -10.44
C PHE A 68 -12.82 -11.01 -11.74
N GLU A 69 -13.62 -9.96 -11.62
CA GLU A 69 -13.83 -9.00 -12.69
C GLU A 69 -12.55 -8.15 -12.81
N THR A 70 -11.95 -8.12 -14.00
CA THR A 70 -10.62 -7.55 -14.18
C THR A 70 -10.62 -6.38 -15.16
N GLN A 71 -9.76 -5.41 -14.90
CA GLN A 71 -9.51 -4.29 -15.80
C GLN A 71 -8.05 -3.86 -15.75
N ILE A 72 -7.59 -3.26 -16.84
CA ILE A 72 -6.33 -2.52 -16.87
C ILE A 72 -6.67 -1.04 -16.64
N ASP A 73 -6.05 -0.47 -15.58
CA ASP A 73 -6.10 0.95 -15.27
C ASP A 73 -4.81 1.60 -15.80
N SER A 74 -4.89 2.16 -17.01
CA SER A 74 -3.72 2.67 -17.73
C SER A 74 -3.55 4.17 -17.52
N PHE A 75 -2.28 4.58 -17.36
CA PHE A 75 -1.89 5.98 -17.24
C PHE A 75 -0.65 6.30 -18.07
N TYR A 76 -0.52 7.53 -18.50
CA TYR A 76 0.66 7.98 -19.24
C TYR A 76 1.70 8.52 -18.28
N LEU A 77 2.93 8.02 -18.40
CA LEU A 77 4.08 8.42 -17.62
C LEU A 77 5.08 9.17 -18.52
N GLU A 78 5.45 10.37 -18.08
CA GLU A 78 6.53 11.14 -18.66
C GLU A 78 7.44 11.57 -17.52
N MET A 79 8.67 11.03 -17.47
CA MET A 79 9.61 11.36 -16.41
C MET A 79 11.06 11.15 -16.87
N GLU A 80 11.95 11.89 -16.25
CA GLU A 80 13.38 11.64 -16.33
C GLU A 80 13.74 10.47 -15.42
N TYR A 81 14.26 9.39 -16.01
CA TYR A 81 14.73 8.25 -15.23
C TYR A 81 15.85 7.51 -16.00
N PRO A 82 16.95 7.13 -15.36
CA PRO A 82 17.27 7.44 -13.96
C PRO A 82 17.34 8.94 -13.67
N TYR A 83 17.08 9.32 -12.44
CA TYR A 83 17.08 10.74 -12.04
C TYR A 83 18.44 11.41 -12.33
N ASN A 84 18.40 12.62 -12.88
CA ASN A 84 19.56 13.41 -13.30
C ASN A 84 20.38 12.79 -14.46
N SER A 85 19.79 11.88 -15.23
CA SER A 85 20.43 11.26 -16.39
C SER A 85 20.30 12.07 -17.68
N GLY A 86 19.35 13.00 -17.74
CA GLY A 86 18.91 13.67 -18.97
C GLY A 86 18.07 12.77 -19.90
N ILE A 87 17.73 11.54 -19.48
CA ILE A 87 16.94 10.59 -20.25
C ILE A 87 15.47 10.75 -19.90
N MET A 88 14.71 11.36 -20.82
CA MET A 88 13.27 11.51 -20.69
C MET A 88 12.55 10.28 -21.24
N ASN A 89 11.88 9.53 -20.37
CA ASN A 89 11.05 8.39 -20.72
C ASN A 89 9.59 8.81 -20.85
N LYS A 90 8.91 8.30 -21.90
CA LYS A 90 7.51 8.61 -22.20
C LYS A 90 6.80 7.33 -22.62
N THR A 91 5.88 6.86 -21.76
CA THR A 91 5.24 5.57 -22.02
C THR A 91 3.92 5.41 -21.27
N TRP A 92 3.07 4.50 -21.75
CA TRP A 92 1.91 4.03 -21.02
C TRP A 92 2.31 3.00 -19.97
N GLN A 93 1.74 3.12 -18.78
CA GLN A 93 1.80 2.18 -17.69
C GLN A 93 0.43 1.53 -17.46
N TYR A 94 0.41 0.38 -16.83
CA TYR A 94 -0.76 -0.49 -16.77
C TYR A 94 -0.93 -1.12 -15.38
N ASN A 95 -1.64 -0.43 -14.47
CA ASN A 95 -2.07 -1.12 -13.25
C ASN A 95 -3.09 -2.20 -13.60
N VAL A 96 -3.04 -3.32 -12.91
CA VAL A 96 -4.03 -4.39 -13.05
C VAL A 96 -4.94 -4.37 -11.82
N VAL A 97 -6.23 -4.30 -12.06
CA VAL A 97 -7.24 -4.26 -11.00
C VAL A 97 -8.17 -5.46 -11.17
N GLY A 98 -8.28 -6.28 -10.13
CA GLY A 98 -9.24 -7.36 -10.05
C GLY A 98 -10.26 -7.10 -8.95
N LYS A 99 -11.55 -7.16 -9.23
CA LYS A 99 -12.63 -7.01 -8.25
C LYS A 99 -13.39 -8.31 -8.09
N LYS A 100 -13.52 -8.78 -6.84
CA LYS A 100 -14.45 -9.84 -6.46
C LYS A 100 -15.57 -9.18 -5.66
N GLN A 101 -16.71 -9.04 -6.33
CA GLN A 101 -17.85 -8.31 -5.79
C GLN A 101 -18.32 -8.90 -4.47
N GLY A 102 -18.49 -8.05 -3.47
CA GLY A 102 -19.08 -8.41 -2.19
C GLY A 102 -20.58 -8.68 -2.31
N ILE A 103 -21.08 -9.57 -1.47
CA ILE A 103 -22.52 -9.90 -1.41
C ILE A 103 -23.33 -8.80 -0.73
N TRP A 104 -22.69 -7.87 -0.03
CA TRP A 104 -23.32 -6.70 0.59
C TRP A 104 -22.99 -5.45 -0.22
N ASP A 105 -24.02 -4.80 -0.74
CA ASP A 105 -23.92 -3.65 -1.64
C ASP A 105 -23.68 -2.32 -0.90
N GLY A 106 -22.85 -2.32 0.13
CA GLY A 106 -22.49 -1.12 0.90
C GLY A 106 -21.45 -0.20 0.27
N GLY A 107 -20.95 -0.52 -0.94
CA GLY A 107 -19.85 0.22 -1.58
C GLY A 107 -18.52 0.15 -0.80
N THR A 108 -18.41 -0.79 0.13
CA THR A 108 -17.22 -0.97 0.98
C THR A 108 -16.23 -1.92 0.31
N THR A 109 -14.96 -1.50 0.22
CA THR A 109 -13.90 -2.27 -0.43
C THR A 109 -12.74 -2.53 0.51
N LEU A 110 -12.15 -3.74 0.41
CA LEU A 110 -10.85 -4.08 0.96
C LEU A 110 -9.84 -4.19 -0.18
N HIS A 111 -8.72 -3.50 -0.08
CA HIS A 111 -7.66 -3.58 -1.08
C HIS A 111 -6.52 -4.46 -0.59
N ILE A 112 -5.96 -5.25 -1.51
CA ILE A 112 -4.70 -5.97 -1.34
C ILE A 112 -3.85 -5.70 -2.58
N GLY A 113 -2.54 -5.45 -2.42
CA GLY A 113 -1.70 -5.05 -3.54
C GLY A 113 -0.24 -5.41 -3.41
N ALA A 114 0.42 -5.43 -4.56
CA ALA A 114 1.85 -5.57 -4.76
C ALA A 114 2.23 -4.90 -6.09
N HIS A 115 3.43 -4.36 -6.23
CA HIS A 115 3.90 -3.94 -7.55
C HIS A 115 4.41 -5.14 -8.35
N TYR A 116 4.44 -4.99 -9.68
CA TYR A 116 4.90 -6.06 -10.54
C TYR A 116 6.10 -5.67 -11.42
N ASP A 117 6.43 -4.39 -11.48
CA ASP A 117 7.67 -3.93 -12.10
C ASP A 117 8.89 -4.29 -11.26
N ASP A 118 10.05 -4.22 -11.86
CA ASP A 118 11.33 -4.50 -11.23
C ASP A 118 12.40 -3.52 -11.71
N VAL A 119 13.51 -3.48 -10.99
CA VAL A 119 14.67 -2.69 -11.34
C VAL A 119 15.95 -3.41 -10.94
N SER A 120 17.05 -3.15 -11.65
CA SER A 120 18.38 -3.64 -11.27
C SER A 120 19.40 -2.53 -11.44
N PHE A 121 20.20 -2.29 -10.40
CA PHE A 121 21.25 -1.29 -10.39
C PHE A 121 22.62 -1.96 -10.52
N LYS A 122 22.96 -2.42 -11.71
CA LYS A 122 24.32 -2.89 -11.98
C LYS A 122 25.29 -1.72 -12.07
N GLU A 123 26.57 -1.95 -11.73
CA GLU A 123 27.62 -0.95 -11.89
C GLU A 123 27.57 -0.31 -13.30
N GLY A 124 27.21 0.98 -13.35
CA GLY A 124 27.22 1.78 -14.58
C GLY A 124 25.87 2.08 -15.23
N PHE A 125 24.75 1.89 -14.59
CA PHE A 125 23.40 2.26 -15.08
C PHE A 125 22.97 1.70 -16.46
N ALA A 126 23.76 0.84 -17.08
CA ALA A 126 23.58 0.49 -18.49
C ALA A 126 22.68 -0.73 -18.76
N ASP A 127 22.18 -1.43 -17.73
CA ASP A 127 21.57 -2.74 -17.95
C ASP A 127 20.21 -2.99 -17.25
N TYR A 128 19.49 -1.94 -16.83
CA TYR A 128 18.14 -2.07 -16.24
C TYR A 128 17.17 -2.88 -17.09
N VAL A 129 17.30 -2.76 -18.40
CA VAL A 129 16.34 -3.27 -19.37
C VAL A 129 16.42 -4.78 -19.51
N ASN A 130 17.59 -5.39 -19.26
CA ASN A 130 17.84 -6.78 -19.65
C ASN A 130 18.07 -7.74 -18.48
N THR A 131 18.35 -7.24 -17.28
CA THR A 131 18.87 -8.07 -16.18
C THR A 131 18.24 -7.82 -14.83
N ALA A 132 16.97 -7.43 -14.78
CA ALA A 132 16.21 -7.32 -13.54
C ALA A 132 15.25 -8.52 -13.40
N PRO A 133 15.62 -9.60 -12.68
CA PRO A 133 14.74 -10.75 -12.51
C PRO A 133 13.61 -10.48 -11.52
N GLY A 134 13.86 -9.64 -10.48
CA GLY A 134 12.89 -9.16 -9.52
C GLY A 134 12.05 -10.26 -8.87
N ALA A 135 12.70 -11.36 -8.46
CA ALA A 135 11.96 -12.51 -7.94
C ALA A 135 11.40 -12.25 -6.56
N ASP A 136 12.22 -11.65 -5.68
CA ASP A 136 11.77 -11.19 -4.37
C ASP A 136 11.09 -9.83 -4.48
N ASP A 137 11.72 -8.92 -5.20
CA ASP A 137 11.25 -7.56 -5.43
C ASP A 137 10.69 -7.38 -6.86
N ASN A 138 9.34 -7.49 -7.11
CA ASN A 138 8.34 -7.95 -6.13
C ASN A 138 7.43 -9.03 -6.77
N ALA A 139 8.03 -10.01 -7.49
CA ALA A 139 7.26 -11.15 -7.95
C ALA A 139 6.76 -12.00 -6.75
N SER A 140 7.44 -11.95 -5.59
CA SER A 140 7.03 -12.63 -4.37
C SER A 140 5.69 -12.13 -3.86
N GLY A 141 5.50 -10.81 -3.76
CA GLY A 141 4.22 -10.21 -3.35
C GLY A 141 3.10 -10.51 -4.34
N VAL A 142 3.38 -10.37 -5.65
CA VAL A 142 2.40 -10.71 -6.72
C VAL A 142 1.99 -12.16 -6.66
N ALA A 143 2.94 -13.10 -6.52
CA ALA A 143 2.68 -14.52 -6.44
C ALA A 143 1.85 -14.89 -5.20
N SER A 144 2.12 -14.25 -4.07
CA SER A 144 1.36 -14.41 -2.82
C SER A 144 -0.12 -14.00 -3.01
N ILE A 145 -0.38 -12.88 -3.66
CA ILE A 145 -1.75 -12.41 -3.93
C ILE A 145 -2.46 -13.31 -4.94
N LEU A 146 -1.77 -13.77 -5.98
CA LEU A 146 -2.33 -14.75 -6.92
C LEU A 146 -2.71 -16.07 -6.23
N GLU A 147 -1.90 -16.52 -5.28
CA GLU A 147 -2.17 -17.73 -4.50
C GLU A 147 -3.37 -17.53 -3.56
N ILE A 148 -3.50 -16.38 -2.91
CA ILE A 148 -4.69 -16.01 -2.12
C ILE A 148 -5.94 -16.03 -3.02
N ALA A 149 -5.88 -15.42 -4.20
CA ALA A 149 -6.98 -15.43 -5.15
C ALA A 149 -7.38 -16.85 -5.60
N ARG A 150 -6.38 -17.73 -5.83
CA ARG A 150 -6.58 -19.14 -6.16
C ARG A 150 -7.31 -19.88 -5.04
N VAL A 151 -6.88 -19.72 -3.80
CA VAL A 151 -7.50 -20.41 -2.65
C VAL A 151 -8.91 -19.88 -2.41
N PHE A 152 -9.17 -18.58 -2.61
CA PHE A 152 -10.51 -18.03 -2.52
C PHE A 152 -11.43 -18.59 -3.60
N ALA A 153 -10.93 -18.79 -4.83
CA ALA A 153 -11.69 -19.41 -5.91
C ALA A 153 -11.96 -20.89 -5.62
N LEU A 154 -10.96 -21.63 -5.15
CA LEU A 154 -11.07 -23.06 -4.83
C LEU A 154 -12.16 -23.34 -3.79
N ASN A 155 -12.34 -22.43 -2.83
CA ASN A 155 -13.33 -22.56 -1.76
C ASN A 155 -14.65 -21.83 -2.06
N ASP A 156 -14.84 -21.33 -3.27
CA ASP A 156 -15.99 -20.51 -3.68
C ASP A 156 -16.32 -19.39 -2.66
N ILE A 157 -15.28 -18.75 -2.11
CA ILE A 157 -15.45 -17.70 -1.09
C ILE A 157 -16.20 -16.52 -1.70
N LYS A 158 -17.34 -16.20 -1.08
CA LYS A 158 -18.13 -15.02 -1.39
C LYS A 158 -17.80 -13.95 -0.36
N PRO A 159 -17.01 -12.93 -0.67
CA PRO A 159 -16.72 -11.88 0.28
C PRO A 159 -17.99 -11.08 0.61
N ILE A 160 -18.09 -10.58 1.85
CA ILE A 160 -19.17 -9.66 2.23
C ILE A 160 -18.90 -8.27 1.67
N LYS A 161 -17.64 -7.83 1.76
CA LYS A 161 -17.14 -6.55 1.21
C LYS A 161 -16.42 -6.84 -0.11
N THR A 162 -16.48 -5.92 -1.06
CA THR A 162 -15.78 -6.11 -2.33
C THR A 162 -14.28 -6.19 -2.09
N LEU A 163 -13.67 -7.31 -2.50
CA LEU A 163 -12.22 -7.48 -2.47
C LEU A 163 -11.62 -6.93 -3.77
N VAL A 164 -10.65 -6.03 -3.64
CA VAL A 164 -9.95 -5.42 -4.77
C VAL A 164 -8.48 -5.81 -4.71
N VAL A 165 -8.05 -6.56 -5.70
CA VAL A 165 -6.64 -6.87 -5.94
C VAL A 165 -6.05 -5.79 -6.84
N ASN A 166 -4.89 -5.28 -6.48
CA ASN A 166 -4.16 -4.30 -7.29
C ASN A 166 -2.74 -4.81 -7.54
N PHE A 167 -2.34 -4.88 -8.81
CA PHE A 167 -0.94 -5.03 -9.19
C PHE A 167 -0.48 -3.70 -9.80
N PHE A 168 0.46 -3.04 -9.13
CA PHE A 168 0.89 -1.70 -9.48
C PHE A 168 2.05 -1.73 -10.46
N ALA A 169 2.07 -0.77 -11.38
CA ALA A 169 3.15 -0.52 -12.32
C ALA A 169 3.98 0.69 -11.85
N ALA A 170 5.26 0.72 -12.20
CA ALA A 170 6.15 1.85 -11.94
C ALA A 170 6.22 2.25 -10.45
N GLU A 171 6.27 1.28 -9.56
CA GLU A 171 6.54 1.46 -8.15
C GLU A 171 7.97 1.95 -7.95
N GLU A 172 8.93 1.28 -8.57
CA GLU A 172 10.37 1.48 -8.53
C GLU A 172 10.82 2.88 -9.01
N GLN A 173 9.92 3.56 -9.70
CA GLN A 173 10.11 4.93 -10.14
C GLN A 173 9.48 5.96 -9.19
N GLY A 174 9.07 5.53 -7.99
CA GLY A 174 8.54 6.38 -6.93
C GLY A 174 7.05 6.24 -6.68
N LEU A 175 6.54 5.01 -6.53
CA LEU A 175 5.16 4.68 -6.17
C LEU A 175 4.13 5.22 -7.18
N ILE A 176 4.51 5.33 -8.46
CA ILE A 176 3.69 6.05 -9.45
C ILE A 176 2.34 5.36 -9.66
N GLY A 177 2.34 4.03 -9.81
CA GLY A 177 1.14 3.26 -10.08
C GLY A 177 0.12 3.33 -8.94
N SER A 178 0.55 3.12 -7.71
CA SER A 178 -0.32 3.20 -6.54
C SER A 178 -0.83 4.61 -6.28
N ASN A 179 0.01 5.65 -6.45
CA ASN A 179 -0.42 7.04 -6.37
C ASN A 179 -1.49 7.35 -7.42
N ARG A 180 -1.32 6.94 -8.68
CA ARG A 180 -2.31 7.13 -9.74
C ARG A 180 -3.61 6.38 -9.45
N ARG A 181 -3.49 5.16 -8.94
CA ARG A 181 -4.66 4.34 -8.58
C ARG A 181 -5.48 4.99 -7.48
N ILE A 182 -4.87 5.39 -6.38
CA ILE A 182 -5.60 5.98 -5.25
C ILE A 182 -6.14 7.36 -5.58
N ASP A 183 -5.41 8.20 -6.30
CA ASP A 183 -5.87 9.50 -6.76
C ASP A 183 -7.11 9.36 -7.65
N GLY A 184 -7.11 8.41 -8.59
CA GLY A 184 -8.27 8.11 -9.44
C GLY A 184 -9.52 7.69 -8.67
N ILE A 185 -9.38 6.97 -7.54
CA ILE A 185 -10.51 6.48 -6.73
C ILE A 185 -11.05 7.57 -5.79
N THR A 186 -10.18 8.46 -5.31
CA THR A 186 -10.53 9.49 -4.33
C THR A 186 -11.16 10.74 -4.96
N GLN A 187 -11.19 10.84 -6.30
CA GLN A 187 -11.89 11.91 -6.99
C GLN A 187 -13.38 11.96 -6.59
N PRO A 188 -14.04 13.14 -6.54
CA PRO A 188 -15.38 13.32 -6.00
C PRO A 188 -16.47 12.44 -6.64
N THR A 189 -16.21 11.92 -7.84
CA THR A 189 -17.14 11.10 -8.61
C THR A 189 -17.04 9.59 -8.35
N TRP A 190 -16.00 9.12 -7.66
CA TRP A 190 -15.69 7.68 -7.46
C TRP A 190 -15.29 7.38 -6.03
N LYS A 191 -16.14 7.66 -5.06
CA LYS A 191 -15.83 7.36 -3.66
C LYS A 191 -16.00 5.87 -3.38
N GLU A 192 -14.94 5.09 -3.56
CA GLU A 192 -14.85 3.78 -2.93
C GLU A 192 -14.62 3.98 -1.41
N ASN A 193 -15.43 3.34 -0.58
CA ASN A 193 -15.22 3.31 0.85
C ASN A 193 -14.17 2.22 1.19
N ILE A 194 -12.90 2.59 1.10
CA ILE A 194 -11.80 1.65 1.33
C ILE A 194 -11.58 1.48 2.83
N ILE A 195 -11.84 0.29 3.35
CA ILE A 195 -11.67 -0.03 4.78
C ILE A 195 -10.24 -0.35 5.18
N GLY A 196 -9.42 -0.74 4.22
CA GLY A 196 -8.01 -1.03 4.45
C GLY A 196 -7.26 -1.42 3.19
N MET A 197 -5.94 -1.27 3.24
CA MET A 197 -4.97 -1.72 2.25
C MET A 197 -3.97 -2.67 2.91
N ILE A 198 -3.86 -3.89 2.39
CA ILE A 198 -2.85 -4.88 2.77
C ILE A 198 -1.83 -4.92 1.63
N ASN A 199 -0.60 -4.50 1.89
CA ASN A 199 0.47 -4.49 0.91
C ASN A 199 1.46 -5.61 1.17
N LEU A 200 1.92 -6.28 0.11
CA LEU A 200 2.94 -7.31 0.15
C LEU A 200 4.11 -6.88 -0.74
N ASP A 201 5.29 -6.78 -0.15
CA ASP A 201 6.46 -6.39 -0.89
C ASP A 201 7.72 -6.98 -0.24
N MET A 202 8.52 -7.70 -1.04
CA MET A 202 9.66 -8.49 -0.59
C MET A 202 9.26 -9.43 0.55
N VAL A 203 8.68 -10.58 0.21
CA VAL A 203 8.13 -11.54 1.19
C VAL A 203 8.71 -12.95 1.05
N GLY A 204 9.80 -13.09 0.28
CA GLY A 204 10.31 -14.40 -0.10
C GLY A 204 11.69 -14.75 0.47
N TYR A 205 12.53 -13.81 0.87
CA TYR A 205 13.89 -14.12 1.33
C TYR A 205 13.95 -14.39 2.82
N CYS A 206 14.59 -15.51 3.18
CA CYS A 206 14.86 -15.89 4.57
C CYS A 206 15.92 -16.98 4.62
N THR A 207 16.93 -16.81 5.47
CA THR A 207 18.03 -17.76 5.63
C THR A 207 17.96 -18.61 6.89
N VAL A 208 17.09 -18.23 7.84
CA VAL A 208 16.96 -18.95 9.11
C VAL A 208 16.02 -20.15 9.02
N ASP A 209 16.11 -21.05 9.97
CA ASP A 209 15.21 -22.19 10.11
C ASP A 209 13.78 -21.76 10.44
N SER A 210 12.81 -22.58 10.10
CA SER A 210 11.37 -22.30 10.25
C SER A 210 10.91 -22.00 11.70
N ALA A 211 11.67 -22.43 12.69
CA ALA A 211 11.41 -22.09 14.09
C ALA A 211 11.72 -20.62 14.44
N ASN A 212 12.45 -19.94 13.57
CA ASN A 212 12.96 -18.58 13.76
C ASN A 212 12.45 -17.59 12.70
N TYR A 213 11.41 -17.94 11.93
CA TYR A 213 10.83 -17.06 10.94
C TYR A 213 10.25 -15.80 11.56
N VAL A 214 10.72 -14.65 11.12
CA VAL A 214 10.25 -13.33 11.55
C VAL A 214 9.66 -12.60 10.34
N ALA A 215 8.51 -11.96 10.49
CA ALA A 215 7.94 -11.08 9.48
C ALA A 215 7.84 -9.66 10.00
N ASN A 216 8.21 -8.68 9.20
CA ASN A 216 7.96 -7.29 9.48
C ASN A 216 6.49 -6.95 9.24
N ILE A 217 5.86 -6.38 10.26
CA ILE A 217 4.55 -5.75 10.18
C ILE A 217 4.80 -4.25 10.20
N ILE A 218 4.86 -3.65 9.03
CA ILE A 218 5.14 -2.23 8.87
C ILE A 218 3.84 -1.46 9.04
N THR A 219 3.81 -0.65 10.09
CA THR A 219 2.60 -0.01 10.60
C THR A 219 2.50 1.47 10.24
N TYR A 220 1.28 2.00 10.31
CA TYR A 220 0.95 3.40 10.13
C TYR A 220 0.10 3.91 11.30
N ASP A 221 0.26 5.17 11.66
CA ASP A 221 -0.40 5.79 12.82
C ASP A 221 -1.94 5.79 12.75
N ASN A 222 -2.49 5.67 11.54
CA ASN A 222 -3.94 5.59 11.28
C ASN A 222 -4.49 4.16 11.22
N SER A 223 -3.66 3.13 11.50
CA SER A 223 -3.96 1.73 11.18
C SER A 223 -3.75 0.75 12.35
N PRO A 224 -3.98 1.15 13.63
CA PRO A 224 -3.69 0.27 14.76
C PRO A 224 -4.44 -1.06 14.68
N GLU A 225 -5.69 -1.06 14.20
CA GLU A 225 -6.50 -2.28 14.12
C GLU A 225 -5.97 -3.29 13.10
N LEU A 226 -5.43 -2.80 11.96
CA LEU A 226 -4.78 -3.67 10.97
C LEU A 226 -3.46 -4.22 11.49
N THR A 227 -2.71 -3.40 12.22
CA THR A 227 -1.45 -3.80 12.85
C THR A 227 -1.71 -4.87 13.91
N ASP A 228 -2.63 -4.61 14.84
CA ASP A 228 -3.00 -5.56 15.89
C ASP A 228 -3.49 -6.89 15.30
N MET A 229 -4.28 -6.83 14.22
CA MET A 229 -4.73 -8.02 13.50
C MET A 229 -3.54 -8.79 12.92
N ALA A 230 -2.61 -8.11 12.22
CA ALA A 230 -1.44 -8.76 11.65
C ALA A 230 -0.57 -9.43 12.72
N MET A 231 -0.30 -8.72 13.82
CA MET A 231 0.47 -9.23 14.97
C MET A 231 -0.19 -10.49 15.56
N ASN A 232 -1.50 -10.44 15.80
CA ASN A 232 -2.24 -11.58 16.35
C ASN A 232 -2.33 -12.75 15.36
N PHE A 233 -2.61 -12.49 14.08
CA PHE A 233 -2.81 -13.54 13.08
C PHE A 233 -1.52 -14.24 12.69
N ALA A 234 -0.39 -13.55 12.72
CA ALA A 234 0.92 -14.17 12.56
C ALA A 234 1.11 -15.30 13.57
N THR A 235 0.78 -15.07 14.84
CA THR A 235 0.91 -16.07 15.90
C THR A 235 -0.18 -17.14 15.90
N LEU A 236 -1.41 -16.80 15.44
CA LEU A 236 -2.56 -17.71 15.47
C LEU A 236 -2.57 -18.69 14.30
N TYR A 237 -2.16 -18.26 13.11
CA TYR A 237 -2.37 -19.00 11.87
C TYR A 237 -1.08 -19.38 11.15
N THR A 238 0.08 -18.91 11.62
CA THR A 238 1.39 -19.15 11.00
C THR A 238 2.43 -19.58 12.05
N THR A 239 3.65 -19.85 11.61
CA THR A 239 4.81 -20.05 12.48
C THR A 239 5.67 -18.78 12.60
N LEU A 240 5.20 -17.65 12.10
CA LEU A 240 5.92 -16.39 12.13
C LEU A 240 5.96 -15.79 13.53
N THR A 241 7.10 -15.24 13.87
CA THR A 241 7.23 -14.24 14.94
C THR A 241 7.02 -12.87 14.30
N PRO A 242 5.93 -12.14 14.61
CA PRO A 242 5.71 -10.83 14.03
C PRO A 242 6.61 -9.78 14.70
N PHE A 243 7.14 -8.88 13.89
CA PHE A 243 7.93 -7.73 14.35
C PHE A 243 7.31 -6.43 13.85
N GLU A 244 6.69 -5.67 14.76
CA GLU A 244 6.11 -4.38 14.44
C GLU A 244 7.21 -3.33 14.24
N THR A 245 7.14 -2.58 13.14
CA THR A 245 8.10 -1.54 12.81
C THR A 245 7.47 -0.45 11.95
N THR A 246 8.07 0.75 11.96
CA THR A 246 7.78 1.83 11.00
C THR A 246 8.89 2.00 9.97
N MET A 247 9.94 1.17 10.05
CA MET A 247 11.04 1.20 9.09
C MET A 247 10.49 0.89 7.69
N TYR A 248 10.91 1.68 6.70
CA TYR A 248 10.47 1.57 5.31
C TYR A 248 8.97 1.82 5.07
N SER A 249 8.24 2.43 6.02
CA SER A 249 6.80 2.70 5.85
C SER A 249 6.46 3.59 4.66
N ASN A 250 7.42 4.35 4.13
CA ASN A 250 7.26 5.21 2.95
C ASN A 250 7.88 4.62 1.66
N ALA A 251 8.29 3.36 1.69
CA ALA A 251 9.08 2.74 0.63
C ALA A 251 8.28 1.73 -0.22
N SER A 252 6.94 1.65 -0.06
CA SER A 252 6.11 0.76 -0.87
C SER A 252 4.68 1.30 -1.04
N ASP A 253 3.87 0.65 -1.86
CA ASP A 253 2.56 1.09 -2.37
C ASP A 253 1.52 1.41 -1.28
N SER A 254 1.60 0.76 -0.11
CA SER A 254 0.76 1.09 1.05
C SER A 254 0.89 2.54 1.51
N TYR A 255 2.07 3.16 1.31
CA TYR A 255 2.28 4.57 1.64
C TYR A 255 1.40 5.51 0.80
N SER A 256 1.22 5.20 -0.49
CA SER A 256 0.29 5.94 -1.34
C SER A 256 -1.12 5.96 -0.76
N TYR A 257 -1.60 4.82 -0.26
CA TYR A 257 -2.91 4.73 0.38
C TYR A 257 -2.97 5.46 1.73
N TYR A 258 -1.93 5.29 2.54
CA TYR A 258 -1.83 5.94 3.84
C TYR A 258 -1.89 7.47 3.75
N ILE A 259 -1.17 8.09 2.82
CA ILE A 259 -1.19 9.56 2.66
C ILE A 259 -2.57 10.09 2.23
N TYR A 260 -3.40 9.26 1.60
CA TYR A 260 -4.81 9.57 1.28
C TYR A 260 -5.78 9.21 2.44
N GLY A 261 -5.25 8.85 3.60
CA GLY A 261 -6.05 8.58 4.80
C GLY A 261 -6.61 7.17 4.87
N VAL A 262 -6.29 6.27 3.94
CA VAL A 262 -6.69 4.87 3.99
C VAL A 262 -5.84 4.12 5.01
N ARG A 263 -6.49 3.34 5.88
CA ARG A 263 -5.79 2.44 6.79
C ARG A 263 -4.97 1.43 6.00
N SER A 264 -3.70 1.27 6.34
CA SER A 264 -2.78 0.45 5.57
C SER A 264 -1.88 -0.38 6.48
N VAL A 265 -1.46 -1.54 6.01
CA VAL A 265 -0.41 -2.35 6.60
C VAL A 265 0.48 -2.89 5.48
N PHE A 266 1.76 -2.95 5.74
CA PHE A 266 2.74 -3.48 4.80
C PHE A 266 3.42 -4.70 5.44
N LEU A 267 3.30 -5.84 4.78
CA LEU A 267 3.91 -7.11 5.17
C LEU A 267 5.17 -7.32 4.36
N SER A 268 6.29 -7.52 5.04
CA SER A 268 7.59 -7.71 4.40
C SER A 268 8.43 -8.75 5.15
N GLU A 269 9.45 -9.24 4.49
CA GLU A 269 10.47 -10.07 5.11
C GLU A 269 11.26 -9.30 6.17
N ASN A 270 11.84 -10.02 7.14
CA ASN A 270 12.66 -9.39 8.17
C ASN A 270 14.14 -9.35 7.80
N GLU A 271 14.65 -10.38 7.17
CA GLU A 271 16.02 -10.40 6.64
C GLU A 271 16.02 -9.68 5.28
N PHE A 272 16.71 -8.55 5.20
CA PHE A 272 16.83 -7.84 3.93
C PHE A 272 17.73 -8.62 2.98
N THR A 273 17.21 -8.99 1.80
CA THR A 273 17.95 -9.79 0.83
C THR A 273 19.21 -9.07 0.32
N PRO A 274 20.37 -9.75 0.25
CA PRO A 274 21.58 -9.18 -0.36
C PRO A 274 21.49 -9.11 -1.90
N HIS A 275 20.38 -9.56 -2.47
CA HIS A 275 20.13 -9.57 -3.90
C HIS A 275 19.25 -8.42 -4.38
N TYR A 276 18.81 -7.57 -3.44
CA TYR A 276 17.96 -6.39 -3.71
C TYR A 276 18.49 -5.57 -4.88
N HIS A 277 17.62 -5.30 -5.84
CA HIS A 277 17.90 -4.52 -7.04
C HIS A 277 19.14 -5.02 -7.84
N THR A 278 19.34 -6.33 -7.91
CA THR A 278 20.44 -6.93 -8.68
C THR A 278 19.94 -8.04 -9.61
N GLU A 279 20.79 -8.41 -10.59
CA GLU A 279 20.59 -9.57 -11.46
C GLU A 279 20.55 -10.92 -10.74
N ARG A 280 20.82 -10.93 -9.43
CA ARG A 280 20.82 -12.12 -8.57
C ARG A 280 19.56 -12.28 -7.75
N ASP A 281 18.60 -11.38 -7.88
CA ASP A 281 17.27 -11.54 -7.30
C ASP A 281 16.47 -12.59 -8.09
N LEU A 282 16.81 -13.86 -7.89
CA LEU A 282 16.33 -15.00 -8.65
C LEU A 282 15.33 -15.84 -7.84
N PHE A 283 14.38 -16.49 -8.51
CA PHE A 283 13.42 -17.40 -7.89
C PHE A 283 14.10 -18.51 -7.05
N THR A 284 15.33 -18.86 -7.35
CA THR A 284 16.12 -19.88 -6.62
C THR A 284 16.71 -19.37 -5.31
N THR A 285 16.69 -18.08 -5.05
CA THR A 285 17.18 -17.47 -3.80
C THR A 285 16.11 -17.36 -2.72
N LEU A 286 14.84 -17.62 -3.08
CA LEU A 286 13.71 -17.48 -2.18
C LEU A 286 13.49 -18.73 -1.32
N ASN A 287 12.96 -18.50 -0.12
CA ASN A 287 12.49 -19.52 0.81
C ASN A 287 10.96 -19.64 0.72
N TYR A 288 10.48 -20.57 -0.09
CA TYR A 288 9.05 -20.74 -0.32
C TYR A 288 8.28 -21.28 0.89
N ASP A 289 8.93 -21.90 1.85
CA ASP A 289 8.29 -22.25 3.12
C ASP A 289 8.07 -21.02 3.99
N TYR A 290 9.00 -20.07 3.99
CA TYR A 290 8.85 -18.75 4.63
C TYR A 290 7.79 -17.90 3.91
N MET A 291 7.91 -17.75 2.60
CA MET A 291 6.96 -17.01 1.76
C MET A 291 5.52 -17.52 1.96
N LYS A 292 5.34 -18.84 2.07
CA LYS A 292 4.06 -19.46 2.40
C LYS A 292 3.50 -18.94 3.72
N GLN A 293 4.33 -18.76 4.76
CA GLN A 293 3.86 -18.26 6.06
C GLN A 293 3.35 -16.81 5.97
N ILE A 294 4.06 -15.93 5.25
CA ILE A 294 3.60 -14.55 5.04
C ILE A 294 2.31 -14.55 4.18
N THR A 295 2.25 -15.39 3.15
CA THR A 295 1.04 -15.55 2.34
C THR A 295 -0.16 -16.02 3.17
N MET A 296 0.05 -16.95 4.12
CA MET A 296 -0.98 -17.41 5.06
C MET A 296 -1.48 -16.27 5.95
N LEU A 297 -0.56 -15.44 6.46
CA LEU A 297 -0.90 -14.24 7.24
C LEU A 297 -1.78 -13.29 6.41
N ALA A 298 -1.33 -12.94 5.21
CA ALA A 298 -2.07 -12.04 4.32
C ALA A 298 -3.45 -12.62 3.93
N ALA A 299 -3.54 -13.94 3.69
CA ALA A 299 -4.79 -14.63 3.40
C ALA A 299 -5.76 -14.58 4.59
N ALA A 300 -5.27 -14.80 5.81
CA ALA A 300 -6.05 -14.73 7.03
C ALA A 300 -6.62 -13.31 7.25
N MET A 301 -5.79 -12.29 7.08
CA MET A 301 -6.21 -10.88 7.18
C MET A 301 -7.23 -10.52 6.10
N THR A 302 -6.99 -10.95 4.85
CA THR A 302 -7.91 -10.70 3.72
C THR A 302 -9.27 -11.36 3.96
N TYR A 303 -9.28 -12.57 4.50
CA TYR A 303 -10.52 -13.27 4.86
C TYR A 303 -11.25 -12.54 5.99
N GLU A 304 -10.56 -12.19 7.06
CA GLU A 304 -11.18 -11.49 8.21
C GLU A 304 -11.79 -10.16 7.79
N CYS A 305 -11.04 -9.34 7.07
CA CYS A 305 -11.50 -8.01 6.65
C CYS A 305 -12.58 -8.07 5.55
N GLY A 306 -12.47 -9.03 4.64
CA GLY A 306 -13.33 -9.11 3.45
C GLY A 306 -14.59 -9.98 3.63
N VAL A 307 -14.50 -11.04 4.44
CA VAL A 307 -15.57 -12.06 4.58
C VAL A 307 -16.30 -11.94 5.90
N ASN A 308 -15.62 -11.59 6.99
CA ASN A 308 -16.29 -11.41 8.27
C ASN A 308 -16.96 -10.04 8.36
N ASN A 309 -18.19 -10.02 8.92
CA ASN A 309 -19.03 -8.83 8.90
C ASN A 309 -18.56 -7.74 9.88
N ASP A 310 -17.79 -8.12 10.89
CA ASP A 310 -17.47 -7.24 12.02
C ASP A 310 -16.32 -6.26 11.72
N TYR A 311 -15.44 -6.57 10.79
CA TYR A 311 -14.36 -5.68 10.45
C TYR A 311 -14.83 -4.50 9.60
N GLY A 312 -14.52 -3.28 10.05
CA GLY A 312 -14.91 -2.04 9.37
C GLY A 312 -16.33 -1.56 9.64
N THR A 313 -17.19 -2.39 10.28
CA THR A 313 -18.51 -1.94 10.77
C THR A 313 -18.44 -1.40 12.20
N VAL A 314 -17.40 -1.75 12.95
CA VAL A 314 -17.25 -1.37 14.37
C VAL A 314 -16.59 -0.01 14.55
N SER A 315 -16.15 0.65 13.50
CA SER A 315 -15.41 1.90 13.64
C SER A 315 -16.01 3.12 12.98
N LEU A 316 -17.34 3.20 12.88
CA LEU A 316 -18.05 4.48 12.89
C LEU A 316 -18.66 4.75 14.27
N LYS A 317 -18.07 4.27 15.35
CA LYS A 317 -18.06 5.07 16.57
C LYS A 317 -17.06 6.18 16.30
N GLU A 318 -17.53 7.21 15.62
CA GLU A 318 -17.02 8.54 15.84
C GLU A 318 -16.88 8.68 17.35
N ASN A 319 -15.65 8.57 17.84
CA ASN A 319 -15.33 9.17 19.10
C ASN A 319 -15.35 10.67 18.78
N PRO A 320 -16.37 11.46 19.21
CA PRO A 320 -16.43 12.87 18.90
C PRO A 320 -15.43 13.65 19.75
N GLN A 321 -14.32 13.03 20.12
CA GLN A 321 -13.21 13.71 20.78
C GLN A 321 -12.15 13.98 19.71
N THR A 322 -12.32 15.18 19.09
CA THR A 322 -11.22 16.05 18.64
C THR A 322 -10.08 15.34 17.94
N GLN A 323 -10.29 14.85 16.71
CA GLN A 323 -9.15 14.70 15.80
C GLN A 323 -8.65 16.13 15.51
N THR A 324 -7.50 16.47 16.07
CA THR A 324 -6.81 17.70 15.70
C THR A 324 -6.59 17.65 14.20
N PRO A 325 -7.01 18.68 13.45
CA PRO A 325 -6.73 18.71 12.02
C PRO A 325 -5.22 18.68 11.81
N ASP A 326 -4.74 17.83 10.94
CA ASP A 326 -3.33 17.83 10.48
C ASP A 326 -3.25 18.29 9.03
N LEU A 327 -2.12 18.92 8.69
CA LEU A 327 -1.82 19.43 7.38
C LEU A 327 -0.52 18.80 6.88
N ILE A 328 -0.61 18.04 5.80
CA ILE A 328 0.53 17.38 5.17
C ILE A 328 0.85 18.07 3.85
N ILE A 329 2.11 18.37 3.59
CA ILE A 329 2.58 18.89 2.31
C ILE A 329 3.08 17.69 1.49
N LEU A 330 2.52 17.48 0.31
CA LEU A 330 2.76 16.30 -0.51
C LEU A 330 3.97 16.45 -1.45
N ASN A 331 4.41 17.70 -1.73
CA ASN A 331 5.55 17.98 -2.60
C ASN A 331 6.50 18.99 -1.94
N GLN A 332 7.71 18.57 -1.62
CA GLN A 332 8.75 19.48 -1.11
C GLN A 332 10.12 19.10 -1.70
N PRO A 333 10.86 20.11 -2.22
CA PRO A 333 10.46 21.50 -2.43
C PRO A 333 9.34 21.65 -3.46
N SER A 334 8.50 22.70 -3.35
CA SER A 334 7.37 22.96 -4.23
C SER A 334 7.79 23.87 -5.37
N GLU A 335 7.58 23.41 -6.62
CA GLU A 335 7.87 24.17 -7.83
C GLU A 335 6.55 24.59 -8.50
N GLY A 336 6.27 25.88 -8.50
CA GLY A 336 5.06 26.45 -9.09
C GLY A 336 3.74 26.13 -8.36
N GLU A 337 3.67 25.04 -7.60
CA GLU A 337 2.45 24.55 -6.95
C GLU A 337 2.78 23.87 -5.60
N ILE A 338 1.99 24.13 -4.57
CA ILE A 338 2.00 23.36 -3.32
C ILE A 338 0.81 22.37 -3.36
N SER A 339 1.08 21.10 -3.32
CA SER A 339 0.07 20.06 -3.12
C SER A 339 -0.03 19.71 -1.63
N TYR A 340 -1.24 19.64 -1.09
CA TYR A 340 -1.45 19.38 0.34
C TYR A 340 -2.59 18.41 0.59
N LEU A 341 -2.53 17.74 1.75
CA LEU A 341 -3.57 16.89 2.30
C LEU A 341 -3.94 17.39 3.69
N ILE A 342 -5.24 17.50 3.96
CA ILE A 342 -5.79 17.80 5.29
C ILE A 342 -6.39 16.53 5.86
N LYS A 343 -5.87 16.07 7.01
CA LYS A 343 -6.45 14.97 7.80
C LYS A 343 -7.32 15.54 8.92
N GLY A 344 -8.37 14.81 9.27
CA GLY A 344 -9.29 15.19 10.34
C GLY A 344 -10.45 16.10 9.90
N ASN A 345 -11.38 16.37 10.82
CA ASN A 345 -12.59 17.14 10.54
C ASN A 345 -12.29 18.65 10.54
N SER A 346 -12.05 19.22 9.36
CA SER A 346 -11.75 20.64 9.15
C SER A 346 -12.94 21.42 8.55
N ASN A 347 -14.18 21.03 8.88
CA ASN A 347 -15.37 21.73 8.40
C ASN A 347 -15.24 23.25 8.64
N HIS A 348 -15.23 24.05 7.57
CA HIS A 348 -15.09 25.51 7.60
C HIS A 348 -13.70 26.06 7.98
N GLY A 349 -12.62 25.38 7.59
CA GLY A 349 -11.24 25.85 7.77
C GLY A 349 -10.80 26.92 6.75
N THR A 350 -9.65 27.51 7.03
CA THR A 350 -8.95 28.43 6.12
C THR A 350 -7.48 28.04 6.03
N LEU A 351 -6.97 27.87 4.82
CA LEU A 351 -5.53 27.80 4.56
C LEU A 351 -4.98 29.19 4.31
N SER A 352 -3.85 29.52 4.93
CA SER A 352 -3.17 30.80 4.76
C SER A 352 -1.67 30.58 4.58
N LEU A 353 -1.07 31.22 3.59
CA LEU A 353 0.37 31.21 3.34
C LEU A 353 1.00 32.48 3.92
N TYR A 354 2.12 32.33 4.65
CA TYR A 354 2.85 33.40 5.27
C TYR A 354 4.31 33.38 4.84
N ASP A 355 4.92 34.57 4.73
CA ASP A 355 6.37 34.71 4.59
C ASP A 355 7.10 34.60 5.94
N LEU A 356 8.43 34.68 5.90
CA LEU A 356 9.27 34.62 7.11
C LEU A 356 9.05 35.81 8.08
N GLN A 357 8.47 36.90 7.61
CA GLN A 357 8.13 38.06 8.42
C GLN A 357 6.72 37.96 9.03
N GLY A 358 6.02 36.83 8.79
CA GLY A 358 4.68 36.62 9.29
C GLY A 358 3.59 37.37 8.51
N ARG A 359 3.90 37.95 7.35
CA ARG A 359 2.90 38.61 6.51
C ARG A 359 2.10 37.55 5.76
N LYS A 360 0.78 37.67 5.85
CA LYS A 360 -0.14 36.79 5.12
C LYS A 360 -0.13 37.15 3.64
N LEU A 361 0.24 36.18 2.80
CA LEU A 361 0.36 36.35 1.34
C LEU A 361 -0.85 35.81 0.60
N LEU A 362 -1.47 34.75 1.13
CA LEU A 362 -2.59 34.07 0.52
C LEU A 362 -3.59 33.58 1.57
N ARG A 363 -4.87 33.56 1.23
CA ARG A 363 -5.94 32.99 2.05
C ARG A 363 -6.92 32.23 1.16
N ILE A 364 -7.14 30.94 1.49
CA ILE A 364 -8.03 30.03 0.76
C ILE A 364 -9.06 29.50 1.77
N PRO A 365 -10.34 29.85 1.61
CA PRO A 365 -11.41 29.21 2.40
C PRO A 365 -11.57 27.77 1.93
N LEU A 366 -11.55 26.82 2.88
CA LEU A 366 -11.82 25.41 2.59
C LEU A 366 -13.32 25.18 2.52
N ARG A 367 -13.75 24.49 1.48
CA ARG A 367 -15.10 23.96 1.38
C ARG A 367 -15.15 22.61 2.08
N THR A 368 -16.28 22.25 2.63
CA THR A 368 -16.54 21.17 3.58
C THR A 368 -16.14 19.73 3.15
N THR A 369 -15.49 19.55 2.01
CA THR A 369 -15.13 18.24 1.45
C THR A 369 -13.74 18.17 0.84
N GLU A 370 -12.95 19.25 0.86
CA GLU A 370 -11.61 19.24 0.25
C GLU A 370 -10.57 18.76 1.26
N THR A 371 -10.24 17.47 1.22
CA THR A 371 -9.15 16.88 2.00
C THR A 371 -7.81 17.02 1.28
N ILE A 372 -7.79 17.09 -0.05
CA ILE A 372 -6.60 17.27 -0.89
C ILE A 372 -6.80 18.50 -1.75
N GLY A 373 -5.76 19.30 -1.88
CA GLY A 373 -5.83 20.49 -2.71
C GLY A 373 -4.46 20.95 -3.21
N LYS A 374 -4.50 21.90 -4.12
CA LYS A 374 -3.33 22.52 -4.74
C LYS A 374 -3.38 24.03 -4.61
N ILE A 375 -2.24 24.64 -4.39
CA ILE A 375 -2.07 26.09 -4.28
C ILE A 375 -1.06 26.54 -5.32
N ASP A 376 -1.50 27.37 -6.28
CA ASP A 376 -0.58 28.00 -7.22
C ASP A 376 0.33 28.98 -6.48
N VAL A 377 1.61 28.73 -6.54
CA VAL A 377 2.66 29.55 -5.95
C VAL A 377 3.66 30.06 -6.99
N SER A 378 3.36 29.95 -8.26
CA SER A 378 4.21 30.38 -9.37
C SER A 378 4.60 31.87 -9.32
N SER A 379 3.77 32.70 -8.70
CA SER A 379 4.03 34.13 -8.51
C SER A 379 4.93 34.47 -7.34
N PHE A 380 5.21 33.50 -6.42
CA PHE A 380 6.04 33.73 -5.24
C PHE A 380 7.52 33.49 -5.55
N THR A 381 8.40 34.14 -4.79
CA THR A 381 9.84 33.94 -4.93
C THR A 381 10.31 32.69 -4.24
N SER A 382 11.42 32.10 -4.71
CA SER A 382 12.07 31.01 -4.00
C SER A 382 12.37 31.38 -2.56
N GLY A 383 12.04 30.51 -1.61
CA GLY A 383 12.23 30.78 -0.20
C GLY A 383 11.46 29.86 0.73
N LEU A 384 11.58 30.10 2.02
CA LEU A 384 10.86 29.40 3.08
C LEU A 384 9.58 30.17 3.43
N TYR A 385 8.47 29.44 3.49
CA TYR A 385 7.13 29.94 3.81
C TYR A 385 6.51 29.10 4.91
N THR A 386 5.40 29.58 5.47
CA THR A 386 4.57 28.80 6.42
C THR A 386 3.16 28.70 5.86
N LEU A 387 2.71 27.47 5.62
CA LEU A 387 1.31 27.19 5.32
C LEU A 387 0.58 26.84 6.63
N LYS A 388 -0.48 27.57 6.93
CA LYS A 388 -1.27 27.43 8.16
C LYS A 388 -2.70 27.06 7.82
N LEU A 389 -3.19 26.02 8.47
CA LEU A 389 -4.60 25.62 8.49
C LEU A 389 -5.22 26.15 9.79
N ASP A 390 -6.23 26.97 9.70
CA ASP A 390 -7.07 27.42 10.81
C ASP A 390 -8.47 26.80 10.67
N GLY A 391 -8.92 26.01 11.65
CA GLY A 391 -10.28 25.43 11.66
C GLY A 391 -10.68 24.90 13.04
N ASN A 392 -11.98 24.95 13.38
CA ASN A 392 -12.57 24.38 14.60
C ASN A 392 -11.82 24.68 15.90
N ASN A 393 -11.41 25.94 16.11
CA ASN A 393 -10.63 26.41 17.26
C ASN A 393 -9.22 25.82 17.39
N GLN A 394 -8.70 25.21 16.34
CA GLN A 394 -7.35 24.66 16.28
C GLN A 394 -6.63 25.19 15.05
N ALA A 395 -5.31 25.29 15.16
CA ALA A 395 -4.45 25.71 14.06
C ALA A 395 -3.24 24.79 13.92
N VAL A 396 -2.98 24.37 12.69
CA VAL A 396 -1.80 23.58 12.34
C VAL A 396 -0.95 24.37 11.32
N SER A 397 0.37 24.32 11.46
CA SER A 397 1.28 25.02 10.55
C SER A 397 2.37 24.08 10.07
N LYS A 398 2.69 24.15 8.78
CA LYS A 398 3.81 23.43 8.15
C LYS A 398 4.71 24.41 7.42
N LYS A 399 6.02 24.17 7.48
CA LYS A 399 6.99 24.89 6.67
C LYS A 399 6.94 24.40 5.23
N VAL A 400 7.03 25.30 4.26
CA VAL A 400 7.02 24.99 2.83
C VAL A 400 8.19 25.69 2.17
N ILE A 401 8.96 24.96 1.38
CA ILE A 401 10.06 25.48 0.56
C ILE A 401 9.54 25.64 -0.86
N ILE A 402 9.47 26.87 -1.34
CA ILE A 402 9.15 27.18 -2.73
C ILE A 402 10.46 27.37 -3.49
N VAL A 403 10.57 26.75 -4.67
CA VAL A 403 11.68 26.91 -5.62
C VAL A 403 11.13 27.34 -6.97
N LYS A 404 11.97 28.04 -7.76
CA LYS A 404 11.68 28.44 -9.14
C LYS A 404 12.69 27.82 -10.06
#